data_f92bc6556dcc0a4a03de57ce5ab78c8f
#
_entry.id   f92bc6556dcc0a4a03de57ce5ab78c8f
#
_cell.length_a   1.000
_cell.length_b   1.000
_cell.length_c   1.000
_cell.angle_alpha   90.00
_cell.angle_beta   90.00
_cell.angle_gamma   90.00
#
_symmetry.space_group_name_H-M   'P 1'
#
loop_
_entity.id
_entity.type
_entity.pdbx_description
1 polymer ?
#
loop_
_entity_poly.entity_id
_entity_poly.type
_entity_poly.pdbx_seq_one_letter_code
_entity_poly.pdbx_strand_id
1 'polypeptide(L)'
;MSTFALIPAAGSGSRAPGERPKQYAALAGRPMLWHAVRAVCVPPVERAFVVLAPDDAHFAAEDWSAFGERLEPLWCGGQSRRESVYNGLVASRDQWDADDWVLVHDAARPCLPAQDLQALIAECSADAIGGILALPVADTVKKAAKDESGRHRILATEDRAQLWLAQTPQMFRAGLLVQALQRARGAVTDEAAALEQLGLKPRLVAGSRENIKVTWTEDLAMAESILTRRGESIR
;
A
#
# COMPACT_ATOMS: atom_id res chain seq x y z
N MET A 1 22.31 -5.30 -3.38
CA MET A 1 21.11 -4.50 -3.11
C MET A 1 19.91 -5.39 -3.25
N SER A 2 19.30 -5.74 -2.14
CA SER A 2 18.09 -6.56 -2.07
C SER A 2 16.84 -5.69 -2.22
N THR A 3 15.73 -6.35 -2.49
CA THR A 3 14.40 -5.71 -2.52
C THR A 3 13.48 -6.50 -1.61
N PHE A 4 12.81 -5.82 -0.69
CA PHE A 4 11.81 -6.42 0.17
C PHE A 4 10.50 -5.62 0.15
N ALA A 5 9.42 -6.27 0.54
CA ALA A 5 8.12 -5.63 0.65
C ALA A 5 7.73 -5.44 2.13
N LEU A 6 6.99 -4.39 2.43
CA LEU A 6 6.40 -4.15 3.73
C LEU A 6 4.91 -3.82 3.56
N ILE A 7 4.05 -4.59 4.21
CA ILE A 7 2.60 -4.50 4.09
C ILE A 7 2.02 -4.09 5.45
N PRO A 8 1.68 -2.80 5.66
CA PRO A 8 0.99 -2.37 6.87
C PRO A 8 -0.44 -2.93 6.90
N ALA A 9 -0.72 -3.79 7.87
CA ALA A 9 -1.98 -4.48 8.05
C ALA A 9 -2.54 -4.38 9.50
N ALA A 10 -2.05 -3.41 10.30
CA ALA A 10 -2.46 -3.23 11.69
C ALA A 10 -3.77 -2.45 11.88
N GLY A 11 -4.41 -1.98 10.80
CA GLY A 11 -5.64 -1.20 10.89
C GLY A 11 -6.87 -2.06 11.25
N SER A 12 -7.72 -1.55 12.14
CA SER A 12 -8.97 -2.22 12.52
C SER A 12 -10.06 -2.19 11.44
N GLY A 13 -9.85 -1.46 10.34
CA GLY A 13 -10.83 -1.36 9.24
C GLY A 13 -12.14 -0.66 9.63
N SER A 14 -12.10 0.36 10.48
CA SER A 14 -13.24 1.06 11.09
C SER A 14 -14.34 1.58 10.14
N ARG A 15 -14.15 1.48 8.83
CA ARG A 15 -15.14 1.90 7.81
C ARG A 15 -15.99 0.76 7.26
N ALA A 16 -15.67 -0.49 7.60
CA ALA A 16 -16.48 -1.67 7.23
C ALA A 16 -16.97 -2.33 8.51
N PRO A 17 -18.29 -2.34 8.79
CA PRO A 17 -18.83 -3.04 9.95
C PRO A 17 -18.65 -4.56 9.76
N GLY A 18 -18.01 -5.22 10.71
CA GLY A 18 -17.84 -6.66 10.75
C GLY A 18 -17.09 -7.09 12.02
N GLU A 19 -17.26 -8.32 12.43
CA GLU A 19 -16.58 -8.91 13.59
C GLU A 19 -15.09 -9.14 13.32
N ARG A 20 -14.64 -9.02 12.04
CA ARG A 20 -13.31 -9.35 11.57
C ARG A 20 -12.64 -8.15 10.92
N PRO A 21 -11.34 -7.84 11.19
CA PRO A 21 -10.63 -6.76 10.53
C PRO A 21 -10.65 -6.92 9.00
N LYS A 22 -10.84 -5.81 8.29
CA LYS A 22 -11.08 -5.77 6.84
C LYS A 22 -10.04 -6.52 6.01
N GLN A 23 -8.77 -6.50 6.41
CA GLN A 23 -7.69 -7.20 5.71
C GLN A 23 -7.90 -8.72 5.66
N TYR A 24 -8.73 -9.25 6.55
CA TYR A 24 -9.12 -10.67 6.58
C TYR A 24 -10.48 -10.95 5.92
N ALA A 25 -11.11 -9.95 5.29
CA ALA A 25 -12.32 -10.19 4.50
C ALA A 25 -12.04 -11.22 3.41
N ALA A 26 -12.98 -12.16 3.24
CA ALA A 26 -12.87 -13.20 2.22
C ALA A 26 -12.95 -12.58 0.82
N LEU A 27 -12.01 -12.94 -0.04
CA LEU A 27 -11.88 -12.47 -1.39
C LEU A 27 -11.34 -13.62 -2.27
N ALA A 28 -12.12 -14.06 -3.25
CA ALA A 28 -11.71 -15.10 -4.20
C ALA A 28 -11.09 -16.36 -3.53
N GLY A 29 -11.68 -16.80 -2.40
CA GLY A 29 -11.28 -18.02 -1.68
C GLY A 29 -10.18 -17.84 -0.63
N ARG A 30 -9.61 -16.64 -0.45
CA ARG A 30 -8.56 -16.34 0.54
C ARG A 30 -8.82 -14.97 1.22
N PRO A 31 -8.15 -14.64 2.33
CA PRO A 31 -8.22 -13.28 2.88
C PRO A 31 -7.70 -12.23 1.89
N MET A 32 -8.26 -11.03 1.90
CA MET A 32 -7.79 -9.92 1.07
C MET A 32 -6.28 -9.66 1.25
N LEU A 33 -5.77 -9.72 2.47
CA LEU A 33 -4.34 -9.60 2.80
C LEU A 33 -3.49 -10.65 2.05
N TRP A 34 -3.99 -11.88 1.90
CA TRP A 34 -3.28 -12.94 1.18
C TRP A 34 -2.99 -12.53 -0.27
N HIS A 35 -3.98 -11.94 -0.94
CA HIS A 35 -3.81 -11.46 -2.32
C HIS A 35 -2.84 -10.27 -2.40
N ALA A 36 -2.88 -9.35 -1.44
CA ALA A 36 -1.93 -8.23 -1.38
C ALA A 36 -0.49 -8.71 -1.16
N VAL A 37 -0.28 -9.70 -0.27
CA VAL A 37 1.03 -10.34 -0.08
C VAL A 37 1.48 -11.03 -1.37
N ARG A 38 0.61 -11.84 -1.98
CA ARG A 38 0.92 -12.57 -3.23
C ARG A 38 1.36 -11.62 -4.34
N ALA A 39 0.72 -10.48 -4.45
CA ALA A 39 0.99 -9.50 -5.51
C ALA A 39 2.41 -8.89 -5.43
N VAL A 40 3.00 -8.81 -4.25
CA VAL A 40 4.34 -8.24 -4.05
C VAL A 40 5.41 -9.28 -3.67
N CYS A 41 5.03 -10.46 -3.16
CA CYS A 41 5.96 -11.50 -2.74
C CYS A 41 6.41 -12.37 -3.95
N VAL A 42 6.91 -11.71 -4.99
CA VAL A 42 7.41 -12.33 -6.25
C VAL A 42 8.79 -11.78 -6.59
N PRO A 43 9.65 -12.52 -7.31
CA PRO A 43 10.95 -12.00 -7.71
C PRO A 43 10.85 -10.65 -8.45
N PRO A 44 11.78 -9.71 -8.20
CA PRO A 44 13.00 -9.83 -7.39
C PRO A 44 12.81 -9.54 -5.89
N VAL A 45 11.57 -9.46 -5.39
CA VAL A 45 11.30 -9.28 -3.96
C VAL A 45 11.69 -10.55 -3.20
N GLU A 46 12.67 -10.43 -2.32
CA GLU A 46 13.23 -11.57 -1.59
C GLU A 46 12.37 -11.95 -0.37
N ARG A 47 11.81 -10.95 0.30
CA ARG A 47 11.00 -11.13 1.51
C ARG A 47 9.87 -10.11 1.60
N ALA A 48 8.77 -10.51 2.21
CA ALA A 48 7.63 -9.65 2.51
C ALA A 48 7.38 -9.64 4.03
N PHE A 49 7.39 -8.47 4.63
CA PHE A 49 7.04 -8.24 6.03
C PHE A 49 5.60 -7.77 6.13
N VAL A 50 4.77 -8.42 6.93
CA VAL A 50 3.40 -8.00 7.23
C VAL A 50 3.35 -7.42 8.63
N VAL A 51 3.06 -6.11 8.72
CA VAL A 51 2.97 -5.42 10.01
C VAL A 51 1.56 -5.53 10.55
N LEU A 52 1.40 -6.28 11.61
CA LEU A 52 0.14 -6.60 12.28
C LEU A 52 -0.05 -5.76 13.55
N ALA A 53 -1.29 -5.63 14.02
CA ALA A 53 -1.56 -5.11 15.35
C ALA A 53 -0.90 -6.03 16.42
N PRO A 54 -0.42 -5.47 17.55
CA PRO A 54 0.22 -6.28 18.60
C PRO A 54 -0.64 -7.41 19.14
N ASP A 55 -1.96 -7.25 19.08
CA ASP A 55 -2.99 -8.20 19.56
C ASP A 55 -3.70 -8.94 18.42
N ASP A 56 -3.17 -8.90 17.20
CA ASP A 56 -3.78 -9.59 16.05
C ASP A 56 -3.74 -11.10 16.25
N ALA A 57 -4.93 -11.70 16.41
CA ALA A 57 -5.14 -13.15 16.56
C ALA A 57 -5.60 -13.81 15.23
N HIS A 58 -5.89 -13.04 14.19
CA HIS A 58 -6.47 -13.56 12.94
C HIS A 58 -5.40 -14.10 11.99
N PHE A 59 -4.21 -13.51 11.99
CA PHE A 59 -3.15 -13.91 11.06
C PHE A 59 -2.79 -15.40 11.20
N ALA A 60 -2.63 -15.89 12.45
CA ALA A 60 -2.28 -17.28 12.73
C ALA A 60 -3.37 -18.30 12.35
N ALA A 61 -4.62 -17.84 12.18
CA ALA A 61 -5.74 -18.69 11.80
C ALA A 61 -5.86 -18.92 10.29
N GLU A 62 -5.05 -18.23 9.48
CA GLU A 62 -5.07 -18.33 8.01
C GLU A 62 -3.89 -19.17 7.50
N ASP A 63 -4.06 -19.73 6.30
CA ASP A 63 -3.02 -20.50 5.64
C ASP A 63 -2.11 -19.61 4.78
N TRP A 64 -0.87 -19.45 5.22
CA TRP A 64 0.20 -18.70 4.55
C TRP A 64 1.29 -19.57 3.93
N SER A 65 1.10 -20.90 3.89
CA SER A 65 2.09 -21.88 3.45
C SER A 65 2.61 -21.63 2.03
N ALA A 66 1.80 -21.01 1.16
CA ALA A 66 2.19 -20.64 -0.20
C ALA A 66 3.40 -19.71 -0.28
N PHE A 67 3.70 -18.98 0.78
CA PHE A 67 4.80 -18.00 0.80
C PHE A 67 6.08 -18.55 1.45
N GLY A 68 5.98 -19.61 2.25
CA GLY A 68 7.11 -20.20 2.97
C GLY A 68 7.88 -19.19 3.81
N GLU A 69 9.20 -19.28 3.81
CA GLU A 69 10.08 -18.40 4.57
C GLU A 69 10.16 -16.97 4.00
N ARG A 70 9.56 -16.69 2.87
CA ARG A 70 9.54 -15.35 2.28
C ARG A 70 8.53 -14.41 2.94
N LEU A 71 7.63 -14.91 3.76
CA LEU A 71 6.64 -14.11 4.48
C LEU A 71 6.97 -14.11 5.98
N GLU A 72 7.11 -12.92 6.54
CA GLU A 72 7.37 -12.73 7.96
C GLU A 72 6.36 -11.77 8.59
N PRO A 73 5.54 -12.23 9.56
CA PRO A 73 4.65 -11.36 10.31
C PRO A 73 5.40 -10.62 11.42
N LEU A 74 5.10 -9.31 11.57
CA LEU A 74 5.66 -8.44 12.59
C LEU A 74 4.53 -7.83 13.42
N TRP A 75 4.37 -8.22 14.68
CA TRP A 75 3.34 -7.72 15.61
C TRP A 75 3.76 -6.41 16.27
N CYS A 76 4.02 -5.38 15.45
CA CYS A 76 4.54 -4.08 15.89
C CYS A 76 3.75 -2.89 15.33
N GLY A 77 2.53 -3.11 14.88
CA GLY A 77 1.66 -2.07 14.34
C GLY A 77 1.47 -0.92 15.32
N GLY A 78 1.48 0.32 14.79
CA GLY A 78 1.25 1.55 15.54
C GLY A 78 -0.20 2.04 15.42
N GLN A 79 -0.48 3.21 16.01
CA GLN A 79 -1.80 3.84 16.00
C GLN A 79 -2.15 4.46 14.63
N SER A 80 -1.16 4.65 13.77
CA SER A 80 -1.33 5.16 12.41
C SER A 80 -0.63 4.27 11.38
N ARG A 81 -1.01 4.43 10.09
CA ARG A 81 -0.33 3.75 8.99
C ARG A 81 1.16 4.11 8.94
N ARG A 82 1.50 5.39 9.14
CA ARG A 82 2.89 5.86 9.22
C ARG A 82 3.67 5.15 10.31
N GLU A 83 3.11 5.09 11.52
CA GLU A 83 3.76 4.42 12.65
C GLU A 83 3.94 2.92 12.39
N SER A 84 2.94 2.26 11.81
CA SER A 84 3.03 0.85 11.46
C SER A 84 4.16 0.60 10.45
N VAL A 85 4.28 1.43 9.41
CA VAL A 85 5.39 1.32 8.44
C VAL A 85 6.74 1.56 9.11
N TYR A 86 6.86 2.61 9.92
CA TYR A 86 8.09 2.91 10.66
C TYR A 86 8.49 1.78 11.60
N ASN A 87 7.54 1.31 12.41
CA ASN A 87 7.78 0.21 13.36
C ASN A 87 8.19 -1.08 12.63
N GLY A 88 7.55 -1.39 11.49
CA GLY A 88 7.92 -2.55 10.67
C GLY A 88 9.35 -2.48 10.15
N LEU A 89 9.76 -1.30 9.64
CA LEU A 89 11.14 -1.07 9.20
C LEU A 89 12.13 -1.20 10.36
N VAL A 90 11.81 -0.70 11.55
CA VAL A 90 12.67 -0.82 12.73
C VAL A 90 12.75 -2.26 13.22
N ALA A 91 11.62 -2.98 13.27
CA ALA A 91 11.55 -4.36 13.74
C ALA A 91 12.29 -5.35 12.84
N SER A 92 12.41 -5.06 11.53
CA SER A 92 13.13 -5.89 10.57
C SER A 92 14.54 -5.36 10.24
N ARG A 93 15.09 -4.43 11.06
CA ARG A 93 16.30 -3.67 10.74
C ARG A 93 17.55 -4.53 10.52
N ASP A 94 17.65 -5.68 11.11
CA ASP A 94 18.74 -6.65 10.98
C ASP A 94 18.69 -7.47 9.66
N GLN A 95 17.61 -7.32 8.90
CA GLN A 95 17.35 -8.09 7.68
C GLN A 95 17.54 -7.28 6.38
N TRP A 96 17.97 -6.02 6.46
CA TRP A 96 18.18 -5.17 5.28
C TRP A 96 19.24 -4.08 5.54
N ASP A 97 19.87 -3.62 4.47
CA ASP A 97 20.82 -2.51 4.47
C ASP A 97 20.15 -1.19 4.08
N ALA A 98 20.78 -0.05 4.45
CA ALA A 98 20.22 1.28 4.18
C ALA A 98 19.98 1.54 2.69
N ASP A 99 20.79 0.93 1.84
CA ASP A 99 20.73 1.07 0.38
C ASP A 99 19.81 0.03 -0.28
N ASP A 100 19.22 -0.89 0.47
CA ASP A 100 18.24 -1.82 -0.06
C ASP A 100 16.92 -1.11 -0.38
N TRP A 101 16.14 -1.72 -1.28
CA TRP A 101 14.86 -1.21 -1.69
C TRP A 101 13.72 -1.78 -0.85
N VAL A 102 12.83 -0.91 -0.37
CA VAL A 102 11.58 -1.32 0.25
C VAL A 102 10.39 -0.90 -0.61
N LEU A 103 9.49 -1.85 -0.84
CA LEU A 103 8.19 -1.66 -1.48
C LEU A 103 7.13 -1.60 -0.37
N VAL A 104 6.58 -0.45 -0.06
CA VAL A 104 5.45 -0.34 0.88
C VAL A 104 4.15 -0.50 0.10
N HIS A 105 3.37 -1.54 0.46
CA HIS A 105 2.12 -1.88 -0.24
C HIS A 105 0.93 -2.00 0.70
N ASP A 106 -0.18 -1.36 0.36
CA ASP A 106 -1.40 -1.39 1.17
C ASP A 106 -2.03 -2.80 1.17
N ALA A 107 -2.30 -3.36 2.35
CA ALA A 107 -3.08 -4.60 2.51
C ALA A 107 -4.47 -4.54 1.84
N ALA A 108 -4.98 -3.35 1.59
CA ALA A 108 -6.26 -3.09 0.94
C ALA A 108 -6.17 -2.98 -0.60
N ARG A 109 -5.04 -3.31 -1.23
CA ARG A 109 -4.87 -3.34 -2.71
C ARG A 109 -4.55 -4.75 -3.20
N PRO A 110 -5.52 -5.67 -3.19
CA PRO A 110 -5.29 -7.08 -3.53
C PRO A 110 -5.04 -7.33 -5.02
N CYS A 111 -5.34 -6.34 -5.88
CA CYS A 111 -5.39 -6.51 -7.33
C CYS A 111 -4.23 -5.83 -8.07
N LEU A 112 -3.07 -5.67 -7.44
CA LEU A 112 -1.87 -5.12 -8.11
C LEU A 112 -1.49 -5.99 -9.31
N PRO A 113 -1.42 -5.45 -10.54
CA PRO A 113 -0.93 -6.21 -11.70
C PRO A 113 0.58 -6.44 -11.60
N ALA A 114 1.03 -7.64 -11.99
CA ALA A 114 2.46 -7.98 -12.00
C ALA A 114 3.28 -7.04 -12.88
N GLN A 115 2.73 -6.61 -14.02
CA GLN A 115 3.37 -5.65 -14.92
C GLN A 115 3.61 -4.29 -14.29
N ASP A 116 2.69 -3.80 -13.44
CA ASP A 116 2.83 -2.51 -12.75
C ASP A 116 3.95 -2.59 -11.69
N LEU A 117 4.02 -3.72 -10.96
CA LEU A 117 5.11 -3.97 -10.01
C LEU A 117 6.47 -4.00 -10.72
N GLN A 118 6.55 -4.71 -11.85
CA GLN A 118 7.79 -4.79 -12.65
C GLN A 118 8.20 -3.42 -13.19
N ALA A 119 7.26 -2.62 -13.70
CA ALA A 119 7.52 -1.27 -14.17
C ALA A 119 8.05 -0.37 -13.05
N LEU A 120 7.41 -0.41 -11.87
CA LEU A 120 7.86 0.36 -10.71
C LEU A 120 9.29 -0.01 -10.32
N ILE A 121 9.59 -1.30 -10.20
CA ILE A 121 10.93 -1.77 -9.84
C ILE A 121 11.97 -1.33 -10.88
N ALA A 122 11.67 -1.52 -12.16
CA ALA A 122 12.61 -1.15 -13.24
C ALA A 122 12.90 0.35 -13.25
N GLU A 123 11.87 1.20 -13.13
CA GLU A 123 12.03 2.64 -13.17
C GLU A 123 12.67 3.22 -11.90
N CYS A 124 12.33 2.70 -10.72
CA CYS A 124 12.88 3.17 -9.45
C CYS A 124 14.31 2.68 -9.21
N SER A 125 14.69 1.48 -9.68
CA SER A 125 16.04 0.96 -9.49
C SER A 125 17.13 1.85 -10.11
N ALA A 126 16.79 2.63 -11.12
CA ALA A 126 17.66 3.59 -11.77
C ALA A 126 17.52 5.02 -11.21
N ASP A 127 16.61 5.25 -10.25
CA ASP A 127 16.36 6.57 -9.65
C ASP A 127 17.09 6.72 -8.32
N ALA A 128 17.53 7.94 -8.01
CA ALA A 128 18.25 8.21 -6.76
C ALA A 128 17.34 8.23 -5.52
N ILE A 129 16.04 8.51 -5.71
CA ILE A 129 15.06 8.67 -4.63
C ILE A 129 14.13 7.46 -4.57
N GLY A 130 13.67 7.00 -5.74
CA GLY A 130 12.58 6.04 -5.90
C GLY A 130 11.29 6.70 -6.35
N GLY A 131 10.17 5.99 -6.23
CA GLY A 131 8.91 6.47 -6.77
C GLY A 131 7.69 5.68 -6.32
N ILE A 132 6.57 6.03 -6.90
CA ILE A 132 5.28 5.46 -6.58
C ILE A 132 4.50 5.09 -7.83
N LEU A 133 3.65 4.08 -7.73
CA LEU A 133 2.59 3.90 -8.72
C LEU A 133 1.55 5.01 -8.57
N ALA A 134 1.09 5.54 -9.67
CA ALA A 134 0.05 6.57 -9.68
C ALA A 134 -0.75 6.57 -10.98
N LEU A 135 -1.95 7.15 -10.95
CA LEU A 135 -2.82 7.33 -12.11
C LEU A 135 -3.04 8.80 -12.37
N PRO A 136 -2.94 9.28 -13.62
CA PRO A 136 -3.40 10.62 -13.97
C PRO A 136 -4.92 10.71 -13.73
N VAL A 137 -5.37 11.86 -13.23
CA VAL A 137 -6.79 12.10 -12.97
C VAL A 137 -7.55 12.19 -14.30
N ALA A 138 -8.48 11.26 -14.52
CA ALA A 138 -9.28 11.19 -15.73
C ALA A 138 -10.53 12.08 -15.71
N ASP A 139 -11.13 12.24 -14.53
CA ASP A 139 -12.38 13.00 -14.36
C ASP A 139 -12.14 14.48 -14.08
N THR A 140 -13.16 15.31 -14.27
CA THR A 140 -13.11 16.73 -13.89
C THR A 140 -13.09 16.84 -12.36
N VAL A 141 -12.06 17.48 -11.81
CA VAL A 141 -11.89 17.67 -10.36
C VAL A 141 -12.63 18.94 -9.92
N LYS A 142 -13.53 18.81 -8.95
CA LYS A 142 -14.25 19.91 -8.31
C LYS A 142 -13.75 20.12 -6.89
N LYS A 143 -13.29 21.32 -6.58
CA LYS A 143 -13.09 21.77 -5.21
C LYS A 143 -14.43 22.19 -4.61
N ALA A 144 -14.73 21.72 -3.40
CA ALA A 144 -16.00 21.99 -2.75
C ALA A 144 -15.82 22.72 -1.41
N ALA A 145 -16.83 23.51 -1.05
CA ALA A 145 -17.00 24.07 0.30
C ALA A 145 -18.42 23.74 0.80
N LYS A 146 -18.65 23.77 2.12
CA LYS A 146 -19.99 23.66 2.70
C LYS A 146 -20.65 25.02 2.73
N ASP A 147 -21.93 25.08 2.32
CA ASP A 147 -22.79 26.26 2.51
C ASP A 147 -23.29 26.34 3.98
N GLU A 148 -24.04 27.40 4.29
CA GLU A 148 -24.60 27.65 5.63
C GLU A 148 -25.51 26.50 6.12
N SER A 149 -26.10 25.72 5.18
CA SER A 149 -26.93 24.55 5.50
C SER A 149 -26.11 23.25 5.62
N GLY A 150 -24.76 23.32 5.51
CA GLY A 150 -23.85 22.16 5.57
C GLY A 150 -23.78 21.34 4.28
N ARG A 151 -24.40 21.77 3.19
CA ARG A 151 -24.39 21.08 1.90
C ARG A 151 -23.13 21.45 1.10
N HIS A 152 -22.58 20.47 0.39
CA HIS A 152 -21.44 20.70 -0.48
C HIS A 152 -21.83 21.49 -1.74
N ARG A 153 -21.12 22.58 -2.01
CA ARG A 153 -21.22 23.41 -3.21
C ARG A 153 -19.90 23.44 -3.94
N ILE A 154 -19.95 23.50 -5.27
CA ILE A 154 -18.74 23.66 -6.09
C ILE A 154 -18.16 25.05 -5.81
N LEU A 155 -16.90 25.08 -5.35
CA LEU A 155 -16.12 26.30 -5.17
C LEU A 155 -15.35 26.64 -6.45
N ALA A 156 -14.69 25.63 -7.04
CA ALA A 156 -13.88 25.79 -8.25
C ALA A 156 -13.78 24.47 -9.03
N THR A 157 -13.35 24.57 -10.27
CA THR A 157 -12.86 23.45 -11.06
C THR A 157 -11.34 23.52 -11.08
N GLU A 158 -10.68 22.45 -10.63
CA GLU A 158 -9.21 22.37 -10.62
C GLU A 158 -8.70 21.86 -11.96
N ASP A 159 -7.56 22.39 -12.41
CA ASP A 159 -6.86 21.83 -13.56
C ASP A 159 -6.28 20.46 -13.22
N ARG A 160 -6.75 19.43 -13.91
CA ARG A 160 -6.32 18.05 -13.66
C ARG A 160 -5.06 17.65 -14.42
N ALA A 161 -4.53 18.49 -15.32
CA ALA A 161 -3.42 18.10 -16.21
C ALA A 161 -2.15 17.67 -15.44
N GLN A 162 -1.99 18.14 -14.20
CA GLN A 162 -0.86 17.81 -13.34
C GLN A 162 -1.27 17.05 -12.08
N LEU A 163 -2.50 16.54 -12.01
CA LEU A 163 -2.99 15.81 -10.85
C LEU A 163 -2.92 14.30 -11.06
N TRP A 164 -2.38 13.60 -10.08
CA TRP A 164 -2.23 12.16 -10.06
C TRP A 164 -2.81 11.58 -8.78
N LEU A 165 -3.43 10.42 -8.90
CA LEU A 165 -3.93 9.63 -7.77
C LEU A 165 -2.85 8.64 -7.34
N ALA A 166 -2.25 8.87 -6.18
CA ALA A 166 -1.22 8.00 -5.63
C ALA A 166 -1.77 6.59 -5.36
N GLN A 167 -1.00 5.60 -5.74
CA GLN A 167 -1.25 4.19 -5.45
C GLN A 167 -0.07 3.61 -4.64
N THR A 168 -0.17 2.35 -4.27
CA THR A 168 0.93 1.53 -3.79
C THR A 168 1.09 0.30 -4.68
N PRO A 169 2.29 -0.30 -4.81
CA PRO A 169 3.49 -0.05 -4.01
C PRO A 169 4.13 1.33 -4.22
N GLN A 170 4.80 1.78 -3.14
CA GLN A 170 5.73 2.91 -3.17
C GLN A 170 7.11 2.37 -2.85
N MET A 171 8.11 2.66 -3.69
CA MET A 171 9.43 2.05 -3.65
C MET A 171 10.52 3.09 -3.34
N PHE A 172 11.24 2.90 -2.24
CA PHE A 172 12.28 3.82 -1.77
C PHE A 172 13.48 3.07 -1.20
N ARG A 173 14.64 3.75 -1.07
CA ARG A 173 15.74 3.24 -0.27
C ARG A 173 15.31 3.13 1.19
N ALA A 174 15.56 2.00 1.83
CA ALA A 174 15.08 1.70 3.18
C ALA A 174 15.60 2.72 4.21
N GLY A 175 16.89 3.06 4.17
CA GLY A 175 17.47 4.07 5.04
C GLY A 175 16.88 5.46 4.83
N LEU A 176 16.64 5.86 3.58
CA LEU A 176 16.04 7.14 3.24
C LEU A 176 14.58 7.22 3.74
N LEU A 177 13.80 6.14 3.55
CA LEU A 177 12.41 6.08 4.03
C LEU A 177 12.34 6.15 5.56
N VAL A 178 13.20 5.40 6.27
CA VAL A 178 13.28 5.49 7.75
C VAL A 178 13.55 6.93 8.20
N GLN A 179 14.53 7.60 7.58
CA GLN A 179 14.85 8.99 7.90
C GLN A 179 13.67 9.94 7.63
N ALA A 180 12.97 9.75 6.50
CA ALA A 180 11.82 10.56 6.13
C ALA A 180 10.67 10.39 7.13
N LEU A 181 10.30 9.15 7.45
CA LEU A 181 9.23 8.84 8.41
C LEU A 181 9.54 9.34 9.82
N GLN A 182 10.80 9.25 10.24
CA GLN A 182 11.24 9.71 11.55
C GLN A 182 11.14 11.24 11.70
N ARG A 183 11.45 11.99 10.63
CA ARG A 183 11.44 13.45 10.63
C ARG A 183 10.08 14.04 10.27
N ALA A 184 9.20 13.28 9.66
CA ALA A 184 7.90 13.75 9.19
C ALA A 184 7.03 14.31 10.33
N ARG A 185 6.39 15.45 10.08
CA ARG A 185 5.52 16.15 11.03
C ARG A 185 4.09 16.20 10.49
N GLY A 186 3.12 16.24 11.40
CA GLY A 186 1.71 16.32 11.03
C GLY A 186 1.18 15.08 10.35
N ALA A 187 0.13 15.26 9.56
CA ALA A 187 -0.50 14.18 8.82
C ALA A 187 0.36 13.78 7.59
N VAL A 188 0.81 12.54 7.58
CA VAL A 188 1.49 11.91 6.43
C VAL A 188 0.57 10.83 5.91
N THR A 189 0.11 11.00 4.68
CA THR A 189 -0.90 10.13 4.07
C THR A 189 -0.30 8.87 3.43
N ASP A 190 0.96 8.98 2.96
CA ASP A 190 1.73 7.92 2.33
C ASP A 190 3.25 8.15 2.49
N GLU A 191 4.07 7.26 1.97
CA GLU A 191 5.53 7.32 2.09
C GLU A 191 6.09 8.49 1.28
N ALA A 192 5.54 8.76 0.09
CA ALA A 192 5.97 9.87 -0.75
C ALA A 192 5.83 11.22 -0.01
N ALA A 193 4.72 11.44 0.70
CA ALA A 193 4.51 12.65 1.48
C ALA A 193 5.57 12.88 2.57
N ALA A 194 6.13 11.80 3.14
CA ALA A 194 7.24 11.92 4.09
C ALA A 194 8.54 12.36 3.41
N LEU A 195 8.82 11.86 2.20
CA LEU A 195 10.00 12.27 1.41
C LEU A 195 9.86 13.70 0.88
N GLU A 196 8.66 14.10 0.49
CA GLU A 196 8.35 15.48 0.07
C GLU A 196 8.67 16.49 1.19
N GLN A 197 8.44 16.15 2.45
CA GLN A 197 8.82 16.99 3.59
C GLN A 197 10.34 17.15 3.75
N LEU A 198 11.15 16.27 3.16
CA LEU A 198 12.61 16.42 3.07
C LEU A 198 13.04 17.22 1.82
N GLY A 199 12.08 17.75 1.04
CA GLY A 199 12.35 18.48 -0.21
C GLY A 199 12.64 17.56 -1.40
N LEU A 200 12.43 16.24 -1.27
CA LEU A 200 12.64 15.27 -2.34
C LEU A 200 11.40 15.18 -3.24
N LYS A 201 11.61 14.71 -4.47
CA LYS A 201 10.54 14.58 -5.47
C LYS A 201 10.51 13.13 -6.01
N PRO A 202 9.77 12.24 -5.37
CA PRO A 202 9.61 10.87 -5.85
C PRO A 202 9.07 10.81 -7.28
N ARG A 203 9.51 9.78 -8.03
CA ARG A 203 9.05 9.55 -9.40
C ARG A 203 7.60 9.05 -9.42
N LEU A 204 6.81 9.51 -10.39
CA LEU A 204 5.49 8.94 -10.70
C LEU A 204 5.65 7.89 -11.80
N VAL A 205 5.26 6.66 -11.51
CA VAL A 205 5.23 5.54 -12.47
C VAL A 205 3.76 5.22 -12.75
N ALA A 206 3.42 5.07 -14.02
CA ALA A 206 2.04 4.81 -14.41
C ALA A 206 1.57 3.44 -13.89
N GLY A 207 0.52 3.45 -13.09
CA GLY A 207 -0.16 2.26 -12.60
C GLY A 207 -1.42 1.92 -13.38
N SER A 208 -2.17 0.93 -12.91
CA SER A 208 -3.43 0.46 -13.48
C SER A 208 -4.64 0.85 -12.64
N ARG A 209 -5.78 1.08 -13.31
CA ARG A 209 -7.08 1.22 -12.64
C ARG A 209 -7.52 -0.07 -11.94
N GLU A 210 -6.96 -1.22 -12.32
CA GLU A 210 -7.23 -2.49 -11.65
C GLU A 210 -6.57 -2.60 -10.28
N ASN A 211 -5.53 -1.80 -9.99
CA ASN A 211 -4.90 -1.71 -8.66
C ASN A 211 -5.78 -0.90 -7.69
N ILE A 212 -7.04 -1.30 -7.57
CA ILE A 212 -8.02 -0.62 -6.73
C ILE A 212 -7.68 -0.74 -5.24
N LYS A 213 -8.05 0.29 -4.49
CA LYS A 213 -8.02 0.26 -3.02
C LYS A 213 -9.40 -0.12 -2.52
N VAL A 214 -9.56 -1.33 -2.02
CA VAL A 214 -10.78 -1.78 -1.36
C VAL A 214 -11.02 -0.90 -0.14
N THR A 215 -11.98 0.00 -0.21
CA THR A 215 -12.31 0.96 0.85
C THR A 215 -13.70 0.71 1.41
N TRP A 216 -14.63 0.36 0.55
CA TRP A 216 -16.01 0.06 0.86
C TRP A 216 -16.32 -1.42 0.61
N THR A 217 -17.44 -1.90 1.11
CA THR A 217 -17.86 -3.31 0.94
C THR A 217 -18.07 -3.64 -0.55
N GLU A 218 -18.58 -2.68 -1.32
CA GLU A 218 -18.84 -2.84 -2.76
C GLU A 218 -17.55 -3.05 -3.56
N ASP A 219 -16.42 -2.52 -3.08
CA ASP A 219 -15.11 -2.70 -3.74
C ASP A 219 -14.65 -4.15 -3.72
N LEU A 220 -15.12 -4.97 -2.75
CA LEU A 220 -14.77 -6.40 -2.68
C LEU A 220 -15.29 -7.14 -3.91
N ALA A 221 -16.52 -6.90 -4.34
CA ALA A 221 -17.08 -7.54 -5.53
C ALA A 221 -16.30 -7.15 -6.81
N MET A 222 -15.85 -5.89 -6.89
CA MET A 222 -15.01 -5.44 -7.99
C MET A 222 -13.63 -6.12 -7.95
N ALA A 223 -13.00 -6.20 -6.79
CA ALA A 223 -11.72 -6.89 -6.61
C ALA A 223 -11.84 -8.37 -7.00
N GLU A 224 -12.89 -9.06 -6.56
CA GLU A 224 -13.14 -10.46 -6.89
C GLU A 224 -13.31 -10.68 -8.41
N SER A 225 -14.05 -9.78 -9.06
CA SER A 225 -14.21 -9.81 -10.53
C SER A 225 -12.87 -9.65 -11.24
N ILE A 226 -11.99 -8.74 -10.78
CA ILE A 226 -10.66 -8.54 -11.36
C ILE A 226 -9.81 -9.79 -11.20
N LEU A 227 -9.74 -10.36 -9.99
CA LEU A 227 -8.94 -11.55 -9.69
C LEU A 227 -9.44 -12.77 -10.48
N THR A 228 -10.77 -12.97 -10.54
CA THR A 228 -11.38 -14.07 -11.30
C THR A 228 -11.07 -13.99 -12.79
N ARG A 229 -11.18 -12.79 -13.39
CA ARG A 229 -10.85 -12.58 -14.81
C ARG A 229 -9.39 -12.87 -15.13
N ARG A 230 -8.47 -12.67 -14.17
CA ARG A 230 -7.05 -12.98 -14.29
C ARG A 230 -6.73 -14.45 -14.02
N GLY A 231 -7.72 -15.29 -13.68
CA GLY A 231 -7.49 -16.67 -13.27
C GLY A 231 -6.80 -16.81 -11.91
N GLU A 232 -6.92 -15.79 -11.08
CA GLU A 232 -6.26 -15.69 -9.78
C GLU A 232 -7.16 -16.08 -8.59
N SER A 233 -8.39 -16.55 -8.87
CA SER A 233 -9.28 -17.15 -7.86
C SER A 233 -8.76 -18.52 -7.46
N ILE A 234 -8.69 -18.75 -6.14
CA ILE A 234 -8.37 -20.05 -5.57
C ILE A 234 -9.72 -20.70 -5.23
N ARG A 235 -10.03 -21.82 -5.91
CA ARG A 235 -11.23 -22.62 -5.65
C ARG A 235 -11.01 -23.56 -4.49
#